data_58a66f7b3a1abb17b6a1578ad1ac6892
#
_entry.id   58a66f7b3a1abb17b6a1578ad1ac6892
#
_cell.length_a   1.000
_cell.length_b   1.000
_cell.length_c   1.000
_cell.angle_alpha   90.00
_cell.angle_beta   90.00
_cell.angle_gamma   90.00
#
_symmetry.space_group_name_H-M   'P 1'
#
loop_
_entity.id
_entity.type
_entity.pdbx_description
1 polymer ?
#
loop_
_entity_poly.entity_id
_entity_poly.type
_entity_poly.pdbx_seq_one_letter_code
_entity_poly.pdbx_strand_id
1 'polypeptide(L)' 'MDIGSKLKELRTKNNLTQTELGKRCDLTKGFISQIERNLASPSIATLNDILNSLGSNLKVFFEDWE' A
#
# COMPACT_ATOMS: atom_id res chain seq x y z
N MET A 1 -7.84 1.34 -12.97
CA MET A 1 -7.39 1.76 -11.63
C MET A 1 -6.15 0.98 -11.24
N ASP A 2 -5.08 1.66 -10.90
CA ASP A 2 -3.80 1.02 -10.58
C ASP A 2 -3.47 1.23 -9.10
N ILE A 3 -3.99 0.32 -8.28
CA ILE A 3 -3.79 0.37 -6.82
C ILE A 3 -2.32 0.22 -6.46
N GLY A 4 -1.62 -0.67 -7.15
CA GLY A 4 -0.21 -0.94 -6.85
C GLY A 4 0.69 0.27 -7.03
N SER A 5 0.56 0.96 -8.14
CA SER A 5 1.36 2.15 -8.41
C SER A 5 1.07 3.27 -7.40
N LYS A 6 -0.19 3.44 -7.02
CA LYS A 6 -0.56 4.46 -6.05
C LYS A 6 -0.05 4.13 -4.65
N LEU A 7 -0.07 2.86 -4.26
CA LEU A 7 0.51 2.43 -2.99
C LEU A 7 2.02 2.66 -2.97
N LYS A 8 2.70 2.33 -4.06
CA LYS A 8 4.14 2.58 -4.19
C LYS A 8 4.45 4.08 -4.06
N GLU A 9 3.65 4.91 -4.70
CA GLU A 9 3.81 6.36 -4.62
C GLU A 9 3.67 6.85 -3.18
N LEU A 10 2.64 6.40 -2.45
CA LEU A 10 2.45 6.76 -1.06
C LEU A 10 3.61 6.27 -0.18
N ARG A 11 4.07 5.04 -0.43
CA ARG A 11 5.18 4.48 0.32
C ARG A 11 6.44 5.33 0.14
N THR A 12 6.77 5.67 -1.10
CA THR A 12 7.97 6.45 -1.39
C THR A 12 7.88 7.87 -0.86
N LYS A 13 6.68 8.46 -0.87
CA LYS A 13 6.44 9.77 -0.25
C LYS A 13 6.72 9.75 1.26
N ASN A 14 6.50 8.61 1.90
CA ASN A 14 6.77 8.44 3.32
C ASN A 14 8.21 7.98 3.59
N ASN A 15 9.04 7.92 2.56
CA ASN A 15 10.45 7.53 2.66
C ASN A 15 10.63 6.12 3.23
N LEU A 16 9.72 5.21 2.90
CA LEU A 16 9.77 3.83 3.37
C LEU A 16 10.21 2.90 2.26
N THR A 17 11.06 1.92 2.62
CA THR A 17 11.35 0.79 1.73
C THR A 17 10.20 -0.21 1.81
N GLN A 18 10.15 -1.15 0.87
CA GLN A 18 9.16 -2.22 0.91
C GLN A 18 9.29 -3.06 2.19
N THR A 19 10.53 -3.31 2.63
CA THR A 19 10.79 -4.04 3.87
C THR A 19 10.24 -3.28 5.07
N GLU A 20 10.48 -1.97 5.13
CA GLU A 20 10.00 -1.14 6.24
C GLU A 20 8.47 -1.09 6.30
N LEU A 21 7.83 -0.94 5.14
CA LEU A 21 6.38 -0.95 5.10
C LEU A 21 5.82 -2.31 5.53
N GLY A 22 6.44 -3.39 5.05
CA GLY A 22 6.03 -4.74 5.43
C GLY A 22 6.09 -4.95 6.93
N LYS A 23 7.14 -4.47 7.58
CA LYS A 23 7.28 -4.57 9.04
C LYS A 23 6.16 -3.84 9.77
N ARG A 24 5.75 -2.68 9.28
CA ARG A 24 4.67 -1.91 9.90
C ARG A 24 3.32 -2.60 9.80
N CYS A 25 3.12 -3.37 8.74
CA CYS A 25 1.84 -4.03 8.45
C CYS A 25 1.84 -5.52 8.79
N ASP A 26 2.96 -6.03 9.31
CA ASP A 26 3.14 -7.47 9.54
C ASP A 26 3.01 -8.27 8.24
N LEU A 27 3.59 -7.74 7.18
CA LEU A 27 3.61 -8.36 5.84
C LEU A 27 5.04 -8.53 5.37
N THR A 28 5.25 -9.46 4.44
CA THR A 28 6.57 -9.68 3.85
C THR A 28 6.87 -8.64 2.79
N LYS A 29 8.17 -8.37 2.57
CA LYS A 29 8.61 -7.53 1.46
C LYS A 29 8.10 -8.06 0.12
N GLY A 30 8.14 -9.39 -0.05
CA GLY A 30 7.69 -10.03 -1.30
C GLY A 30 6.23 -9.76 -1.58
N PHE A 31 5.38 -9.81 -0.56
CA PHE A 31 3.95 -9.52 -0.72
C PHE A 31 3.72 -8.05 -1.07
N ILE A 32 4.42 -7.13 -0.40
CA ILE A 32 4.34 -5.69 -0.73
C ILE A 32 4.76 -5.49 -2.19
N SER A 33 5.87 -6.11 -2.61
CA SER A 33 6.32 -6.02 -4.00
C SER A 33 5.26 -6.51 -4.99
N GLN A 34 4.63 -7.64 -4.70
CA GLN A 34 3.58 -8.18 -5.57
C GLN A 34 2.37 -7.26 -5.67
N ILE A 35 1.97 -6.66 -4.55
CA ILE A 35 0.86 -5.71 -4.55
C ILE A 35 1.20 -4.50 -5.40
N GLU A 36 2.40 -3.95 -5.23
CA GLU A 36 2.83 -2.75 -5.98
C GLU A 36 2.96 -3.00 -7.47
N ARG A 37 3.21 -4.24 -7.85
CA ARG A 37 3.31 -4.63 -9.26
C ARG A 37 1.99 -5.15 -9.83
N ASN A 38 0.91 -5.08 -9.05
CA ASN A 38 -0.42 -5.58 -9.43
C ASN A 38 -0.44 -7.08 -9.74
N LEU A 39 0.47 -7.83 -9.11
CA LEU A 39 0.52 -9.29 -9.22
C LEU A 39 -0.28 -9.97 -8.10
N ALA A 40 -0.67 -9.22 -7.09
CA ALA A 40 -1.51 -9.69 -6.01
C ALA A 40 -2.46 -8.57 -5.62
N SER A 41 -3.68 -8.93 -5.20
CA SER A 41 -4.67 -7.97 -4.72
C SER A 41 -4.82 -8.15 -3.22
N PRO A 42 -4.60 -7.09 -2.42
CA PRO A 42 -4.83 -7.19 -0.98
C PRO A 42 -6.32 -7.24 -0.69
N SER A 43 -6.70 -7.87 0.42
CA SER A 43 -8.07 -7.75 0.93
C SER A 43 -8.31 -6.30 1.35
N ILE A 44 -9.58 -5.93 1.51
CA ILE A 44 -9.92 -4.58 2.00
C ILE A 44 -9.29 -4.33 3.38
N ALA A 45 -9.32 -5.33 4.26
CA ALA A 45 -8.73 -5.20 5.59
C ALA A 45 -7.20 -4.97 5.50
N THR A 46 -6.52 -5.73 4.66
CA THR A 46 -5.08 -5.58 4.46
C THR A 46 -4.76 -4.22 3.83
N LEU A 47 -5.53 -3.81 2.82
CA LEU A 47 -5.35 -2.51 2.19
C LEU A 47 -5.52 -1.38 3.22
N ASN A 48 -6.53 -1.47 4.07
CA ASN A 48 -6.77 -0.49 5.11
C ASN A 48 -5.57 -0.41 6.09
N ASP A 49 -5.02 -1.56 6.47
CA ASP A 49 -3.85 -1.60 7.35
C ASP A 49 -2.64 -0.93 6.70
N ILE A 50 -2.41 -1.21 5.43
CA ILE A 50 -1.31 -0.59 4.68
C ILE A 50 -1.50 0.93 4.64
N LEU A 51 -2.70 1.39 4.29
CA LEU A 51 -2.99 2.81 4.19
C LEU A 51 -2.83 3.53 5.53
N ASN A 52 -3.30 2.91 6.61
CA ASN A 52 -3.14 3.48 7.95
C ASN A 52 -1.67 3.62 8.32
N SER A 53 -0.83 2.65 7.93
CA SER A 53 0.62 2.71 8.15
C SER A 53 1.27 3.86 7.39
N LEU A 54 0.63 4.31 6.32
CA LEU A 54 1.12 5.40 5.47
C LEU A 54 0.46 6.73 5.79
N GLY A 55 -0.28 6.80 6.90
CA GLY A 55 -0.97 8.03 7.30
C GLY A 55 -2.17 8.38 6.44
N SER A 56 -2.76 7.38 5.78
CA SER A 56 -3.90 7.57 4.90
C SER A 56 -5.06 6.67 5.33
N ASN A 57 -6.08 6.56 4.52
CA ASN A 57 -7.22 5.67 4.73
C ASN A 57 -7.90 5.42 3.39
N LEU A 58 -8.87 4.51 3.39
CA LEU A 58 -9.57 4.12 2.16
C LEU A 58 -10.27 5.30 1.49
N LYS A 59 -10.91 6.17 2.27
CA LYS A 59 -11.61 7.33 1.72
C LYS A 59 -10.64 8.25 0.98
N VAL A 60 -9.55 8.64 1.65
CA VAL A 60 -8.56 9.53 1.07
C VAL A 60 -7.91 8.89 -0.15
N PHE A 61 -7.58 7.60 -0.05
CA PHE A 61 -6.92 6.87 -1.11
C PHE A 61 -7.73 6.86 -2.40
N PHE A 62 -9.04 6.66 -2.29
CA PHE A 62 -9.94 6.59 -3.44
C PHE A 62 -10.61 7.90 -3.82
N GLU A 63 -10.42 8.94 -3.02
CA GLU A 63 -11.11 10.23 -3.20
C GLU A 63 -10.77 10.90 -4.54
N ASP A 64 -9.52 10.78 -4.98
CA ASP A 64 -9.04 11.40 -6.21
C ASP A 64 -9.22 10.52 -7.43
N TRP A 65 -9.82 9.37 -7.28
CA TRP A 65 -9.96 8.43 -8.38
C TRP A 65 -11.26 8.65 -9.15
N GLU A 66 -11.12 8.72 -10.45
CA GLU A 66 -12.25 8.81 -11.36
C GLU A 66 -12.69 7.44 -11.82
#